data_1007ed9f168a5f6742d684de1aa3ebfc
#
_entry.id   1007ed9f168a5f6742d684de1aa3ebfc
#
_cell.length_a   1.000
_cell.length_b   1.000
_cell.length_c   1.000
_cell.angle_alpha   90.00
_cell.angle_beta   90.00
_cell.angle_gamma   90.00
#
_symmetry.space_group_name_H-M   'P 1'
#
loop_
_entity.id
_entity.type
_entity.pdbx_description
1 polymer ?
#
loop_
_entity_poly.entity_id
_entity_poly.type
_entity_poly.pdbx_seq_one_letter_code
_entity_poly.pdbx_strand_id
1 'polypeptide(L)'
;FHAYEEVSKRFAKLLGFDPWLINPMYAKCGEVNFAESTGMECLTTNVDALLTKIKRKYKEYGINEKPFVIVKADNGTYGMGIMTVRDVKDLEALNRKTKNKMSVIKDGQEVSEVIIQEGVQTYERMNEAVAEPVVYMMDRHVVGGFYRVHAERGIDENLNAPGASFVPLAFAESAQLPQPGQKPGASAPNRFYMYGVIGRLAMLAASYELEATDPEAETES
;
A
#
# COMPACT_ATOMS: atom_id res chain seq x y z
N PHE A 1 -9.09 -2.35 1.90
CA PHE A 1 -8.23 -3.46 1.42
C PHE A 1 -9.07 -4.61 0.84
N HIS A 2 -10.12 -5.07 1.52
CA HIS A 2 -10.91 -6.21 1.07
C HIS A 2 -11.55 -5.96 -0.32
N ALA A 3 -12.22 -4.85 -0.52
CA ALA A 3 -12.83 -4.51 -1.80
C ALA A 3 -11.80 -4.42 -2.93
N TYR A 4 -10.62 -3.83 -2.66
CA TYR A 4 -9.55 -3.77 -3.64
C TYR A 4 -8.97 -5.17 -3.97
N GLU A 5 -8.85 -6.05 -2.99
CA GLU A 5 -8.42 -7.44 -3.20
C GLU A 5 -9.37 -8.17 -4.15
N GLU A 6 -10.68 -8.04 -3.97
CA GLU A 6 -11.68 -8.66 -4.84
C GLU A 6 -11.63 -8.11 -6.28
N VAL A 7 -11.53 -6.79 -6.43
CA VAL A 7 -11.39 -6.13 -7.74
C VAL A 7 -10.13 -6.58 -8.45
N SER A 8 -9.00 -6.57 -7.76
CA SER A 8 -7.69 -6.96 -8.34
C SER A 8 -7.65 -8.44 -8.73
N LYS A 9 -8.23 -9.34 -7.93
CA LYS A 9 -8.36 -10.76 -8.29
C LYS A 9 -9.20 -10.98 -9.55
N ARG A 10 -10.34 -10.31 -9.66
CA ARG A 10 -11.20 -10.38 -10.86
C ARG A 10 -10.48 -9.85 -12.10
N PHE A 11 -9.84 -8.70 -11.98
CA PHE A 11 -9.07 -8.09 -13.07
C PHE A 11 -7.90 -8.98 -13.52
N ALA A 12 -7.10 -9.47 -12.58
CA ALA A 12 -5.98 -10.35 -12.87
C ALA A 12 -6.41 -11.67 -13.52
N LYS A 13 -7.54 -12.25 -13.10
CA LYS A 13 -8.13 -13.44 -13.70
C LYS A 13 -8.52 -13.22 -15.17
N LEU A 14 -9.10 -12.06 -15.50
CA LEU A 14 -9.50 -11.73 -16.87
C LEU A 14 -8.29 -11.59 -17.79
N LEU A 15 -7.18 -11.06 -17.30
CA LEU A 15 -5.97 -10.82 -18.08
C LEU A 15 -4.93 -11.96 -17.98
N GLY A 16 -5.15 -12.95 -17.13
CA GLY A 16 -4.29 -14.12 -17.01
C GLY A 16 -2.95 -13.85 -16.30
N PHE A 17 -2.91 -12.98 -15.30
CA PHE A 17 -1.72 -12.73 -14.50
C PHE A 17 -1.97 -12.92 -12.99
N ASP A 18 -0.88 -12.97 -12.21
CA ASP A 18 -0.96 -13.11 -10.76
C ASP A 18 -1.46 -11.80 -10.11
N PRO A 19 -2.59 -11.81 -9.36
CA PRO A 19 -3.09 -10.62 -8.70
C PRO A 19 -2.11 -9.99 -7.70
N TRP A 20 -1.16 -10.75 -7.18
CA TRP A 20 -0.12 -10.23 -6.30
C TRP A 20 0.70 -9.08 -6.93
N LEU A 21 0.84 -9.06 -8.26
CA LEU A 21 1.57 -8.00 -8.97
C LEU A 21 0.94 -6.60 -8.83
N ILE A 22 -0.33 -6.53 -8.46
CA ILE A 22 -1.08 -5.28 -8.31
C ILE A 22 -1.77 -5.14 -6.95
N ASN A 23 -1.72 -6.17 -6.11
CA ASN A 23 -2.37 -6.19 -4.80
C ASN A 23 -1.44 -6.75 -3.72
N PRO A 24 -0.82 -5.89 -2.89
CA PRO A 24 -0.01 -6.34 -1.77
C PRO A 24 -0.81 -7.18 -0.78
N MET A 25 -0.18 -8.20 -0.22
CA MET A 25 -0.78 -9.06 0.80
C MET A 25 -1.04 -8.27 2.09
N TYR A 26 -2.08 -8.65 2.82
CA TYR A 26 -2.37 -8.06 4.13
C TYR A 26 -3.01 -9.07 5.08
N ALA A 27 -3.02 -8.73 6.37
CA ALA A 27 -3.73 -9.40 7.43
C ALA A 27 -4.25 -8.36 8.44
N LYS A 28 -5.26 -8.71 9.22
CA LYS A 28 -5.79 -7.86 10.30
C LYS A 28 -5.65 -8.57 11.64
N CYS A 29 -5.40 -7.81 12.69
CA CYS A 29 -5.50 -8.24 14.08
C CYS A 29 -6.36 -7.25 14.84
N GLY A 30 -7.38 -7.75 15.55
CA GLY A 30 -8.13 -7.01 16.55
C GLY A 30 -7.53 -7.18 17.95
N GLU A 31 -8.02 -6.39 18.88
CA GLU A 31 -7.69 -6.46 20.33
C GLU A 31 -6.17 -6.37 20.63
N VAL A 32 -5.46 -5.53 19.87
CA VAL A 32 -4.03 -5.29 20.05
C VAL A 32 -3.83 -4.07 20.94
N ASN A 33 -3.15 -4.25 22.07
CA ASN A 33 -2.71 -3.16 22.95
C ASN A 33 -1.18 -3.19 23.12
N PHE A 34 -0.50 -2.28 22.46
CA PHE A 34 0.97 -2.20 22.50
C PHE A 34 1.50 -1.77 23.89
N ALA A 35 0.77 -0.96 24.64
CA ALA A 35 1.19 -0.50 25.97
C ALA A 35 1.21 -1.67 26.95
N GLU A 36 0.16 -2.48 26.96
CA GLU A 36 -0.02 -3.64 27.83
C GLU A 36 0.57 -4.92 27.25
N SER A 37 0.98 -4.89 25.97
CA SER A 37 1.48 -6.05 25.23
C SER A 37 0.45 -7.19 25.10
N THR A 38 -0.84 -6.87 25.05
CA THR A 38 -1.90 -7.85 24.74
C THR A 38 -2.14 -7.95 23.23
N GLY A 39 -2.66 -9.09 22.75
CA GLY A 39 -2.86 -9.35 21.32
C GLY A 39 -1.60 -9.56 20.50
N MET A 40 -0.43 -9.55 21.13
CA MET A 40 0.87 -9.69 20.43
C MET A 40 1.06 -11.06 19.80
N GLU A 41 0.43 -12.12 20.31
CA GLU A 41 0.50 -13.46 19.71
C GLU A 41 -0.16 -13.50 18.33
N CYS A 42 -1.35 -12.89 18.20
CA CYS A 42 -2.02 -12.75 16.91
C CYS A 42 -1.15 -11.95 15.92
N LEU A 43 -0.60 -10.83 16.37
CA LEU A 43 0.27 -9.98 15.56
C LEU A 43 1.51 -10.74 15.09
N THR A 44 2.21 -11.42 15.98
CA THR A 44 3.42 -12.20 15.70
C THR A 44 3.14 -13.32 14.69
N THR A 45 2.06 -14.08 14.90
CA THR A 45 1.65 -15.18 14.01
C THR A 45 1.33 -14.68 12.61
N ASN A 46 0.57 -13.58 12.49
CA ASN A 46 0.20 -13.03 11.19
C ASN A 46 1.40 -12.40 10.46
N VAL A 47 2.30 -11.73 11.17
CA VAL A 47 3.55 -11.19 10.60
C VAL A 47 4.42 -12.31 10.06
N ASP A 48 4.63 -13.40 10.81
CA ASP A 48 5.44 -14.54 10.35
C ASP A 48 4.83 -15.21 9.12
N ALA A 49 3.51 -15.45 9.17
CA ALA A 49 2.78 -16.06 8.06
C ALA A 49 2.86 -15.18 6.79
N LEU A 50 2.74 -13.84 6.94
CA LEU A 50 2.79 -12.91 5.83
C LEU A 50 4.20 -12.83 5.24
N LEU A 51 5.23 -12.66 6.08
CA LEU A 51 6.64 -12.65 5.65
C LEU A 51 7.02 -13.95 4.92
N THR A 52 6.53 -15.09 5.39
CA THR A 52 6.74 -16.38 4.74
C THR A 52 6.11 -16.44 3.34
N LYS A 53 4.88 -15.94 3.20
CA LYS A 53 4.19 -15.87 1.89
C LYS A 53 4.92 -14.93 0.93
N ILE A 54 5.35 -13.75 1.41
CA ILE A 54 6.08 -12.76 0.60
C ILE A 54 7.43 -13.35 0.15
N LYS A 55 8.19 -13.99 1.04
CA LYS A 55 9.46 -14.67 0.70
C LYS A 55 9.27 -15.68 -0.43
N ARG A 56 8.16 -16.43 -0.41
CA ARG A 56 7.84 -17.37 -1.48
C ARG A 56 7.58 -16.67 -2.80
N LYS A 57 6.82 -15.56 -2.78
CA LYS A 57 6.57 -14.73 -3.97
C LYS A 57 7.85 -14.09 -4.51
N TYR A 58 8.69 -13.56 -3.65
CA TYR A 58 10.00 -13.02 -4.03
C TYR A 58 10.86 -14.07 -4.74
N LYS A 59 10.89 -15.30 -4.21
CA LYS A 59 11.60 -16.42 -4.86
C LYS A 59 10.97 -16.78 -6.22
N GLU A 60 9.64 -16.79 -6.32
CA GLU A 60 8.91 -17.09 -7.57
C GLU A 60 9.23 -16.08 -8.66
N TYR A 61 9.35 -14.80 -8.31
CA TYR A 61 9.60 -13.70 -9.25
C TYR A 61 11.07 -13.27 -9.36
N GLY A 62 11.99 -13.98 -8.72
CA GLY A 62 13.43 -13.67 -8.77
C GLY A 62 13.81 -12.34 -8.11
N ILE A 63 13.04 -11.91 -7.09
CA ILE A 63 13.30 -10.68 -6.34
C ILE A 63 14.32 -11.00 -5.23
N ASN A 64 15.43 -10.27 -5.20
CA ASN A 64 16.55 -10.51 -4.28
C ASN A 64 16.51 -9.65 -3.02
N GLU A 65 15.59 -8.71 -2.94
CA GLU A 65 15.42 -7.83 -1.79
C GLU A 65 14.89 -8.58 -0.57
N LYS A 66 15.10 -8.01 0.61
CA LYS A 66 14.53 -8.54 1.85
C LYS A 66 13.08 -8.10 1.98
N PRO A 67 12.13 -9.02 2.15
CA PRO A 67 10.75 -8.69 2.40
C PRO A 67 10.58 -8.02 3.77
N PHE A 68 9.57 -7.18 3.86
CA PHE A 68 9.16 -6.55 5.10
C PHE A 68 7.64 -6.38 5.11
N VAL A 69 7.09 -6.13 6.28
CA VAL A 69 5.70 -5.74 6.45
C VAL A 69 5.60 -4.41 7.19
N ILE A 70 4.50 -3.73 6.97
CA ILE A 70 4.15 -2.50 7.68
C ILE A 70 2.97 -2.81 8.58
N VAL A 71 3.15 -2.62 9.88
CA VAL A 71 2.08 -2.69 10.88
C VAL A 71 1.60 -1.27 11.14
N LYS A 72 0.31 -1.05 11.00
CA LYS A 72 -0.31 0.27 11.20
C LYS A 72 -1.69 0.13 11.85
N ALA A 73 -2.10 1.16 12.60
CA ALA A 73 -3.46 1.23 13.11
C ALA A 73 -4.48 1.19 11.95
N ASP A 74 -5.53 0.38 12.06
CA ASP A 74 -6.54 0.24 11.00
C ASP A 74 -7.33 1.55 10.81
N ASN A 75 -7.58 2.29 11.90
CA ASN A 75 -8.22 3.60 11.93
C ASN A 75 -7.22 4.78 11.97
N GLY A 76 -5.93 4.53 11.71
CA GLY A 76 -4.87 5.55 11.79
C GLY A 76 -4.87 6.50 10.61
N THR A 77 -4.53 7.77 10.88
CA THR A 77 -4.38 8.84 9.89
C THR A 77 -3.00 9.50 9.99
N TYR A 78 -2.58 10.23 8.96
CA TYR A 78 -1.35 11.04 8.92
C TYR A 78 -0.04 10.28 9.20
N GLY A 79 0.01 8.96 8.99
CA GLY A 79 1.22 8.18 9.22
C GLY A 79 1.54 7.93 10.71
N MET A 80 0.59 8.17 11.61
CA MET A 80 0.70 7.81 13.03
C MET A 80 0.47 6.32 13.23
N GLY A 81 1.07 5.74 14.28
CA GLY A 81 0.90 4.32 14.57
C GLY A 81 1.41 3.40 13.46
N ILE A 82 2.55 3.72 12.84
CA ILE A 82 3.17 2.93 11.78
C ILE A 82 4.53 2.42 12.23
N MET A 83 4.78 1.12 12.04
CA MET A 83 6.12 0.52 12.16
C MET A 83 6.40 -0.46 11.03
N THR A 84 7.66 -0.51 10.63
CA THR A 84 8.18 -1.50 9.69
C THR A 84 8.73 -2.69 10.45
N VAL A 85 8.40 -3.91 10.03
CA VAL A 85 8.84 -5.17 10.63
C VAL A 85 9.49 -6.02 9.54
N ARG A 86 10.74 -6.42 9.75
CA ARG A 86 11.52 -7.25 8.83
C ARG A 86 11.72 -8.67 9.32
N ASP A 87 11.62 -8.83 10.63
CA ASP A 87 11.69 -10.12 11.32
C ASP A 87 10.72 -10.11 12.50
N VAL A 88 10.17 -11.26 12.86
CA VAL A 88 9.29 -11.43 14.02
C VAL A 88 9.95 -10.95 15.31
N LYS A 89 11.26 -11.08 15.43
CA LYS A 89 12.05 -10.58 16.56
C LYS A 89 11.96 -9.07 16.76
N ASP A 90 11.66 -8.31 15.71
CA ASP A 90 11.45 -6.87 15.81
C ASP A 90 10.24 -6.54 16.70
N LEU A 91 9.24 -7.44 16.75
CA LEU A 91 8.07 -7.29 17.64
C LEU A 91 8.39 -7.63 19.11
N GLU A 92 9.30 -8.56 19.34
CA GLU A 92 9.74 -8.93 20.69
C GLU A 92 10.62 -7.84 21.31
N ALA A 93 11.37 -7.12 20.48
CA ALA A 93 12.33 -6.09 20.87
C ALA A 93 11.74 -4.67 20.94
N LEU A 94 10.40 -4.51 20.95
CA LEU A 94 9.76 -3.19 20.98
C LEU A 94 10.13 -2.41 22.24
N ASN A 95 10.83 -1.29 22.05
CA ASN A 95 11.14 -0.39 23.13
C ASN A 95 9.91 0.48 23.53
N ARG A 96 9.97 1.11 24.70
CA ARG A 96 8.89 1.95 25.22
C ARG A 96 8.47 3.06 24.26
N LYS A 97 9.41 3.67 23.55
CA LYS A 97 9.12 4.74 22.57
C LYS A 97 8.28 4.24 21.42
N THR A 98 8.62 3.07 20.87
CA THR A 98 7.87 2.43 19.79
C THR A 98 6.49 1.98 20.25
N LYS A 99 6.38 1.37 21.44
CA LYS A 99 5.09 1.00 22.04
C LYS A 99 4.18 2.22 22.19
N ASN A 100 4.68 3.32 22.74
CA ASN A 100 3.92 4.55 22.87
C ASN A 100 3.49 5.13 21.52
N LYS A 101 4.38 5.09 20.51
CA LYS A 101 4.06 5.53 19.13
C LYS A 101 2.94 4.71 18.51
N MET A 102 2.89 3.42 18.81
CA MET A 102 1.90 2.49 18.26
C MET A 102 0.59 2.46 19.05
N SER A 103 0.57 2.96 20.29
CA SER A 103 -0.60 2.86 21.17
C SER A 103 -1.65 3.94 20.94
N VAL A 104 -1.27 5.08 20.37
CA VAL A 104 -2.15 6.25 20.25
C VAL A 104 -2.07 6.84 18.84
N ILE A 105 -3.22 7.16 18.29
CA ILE A 105 -3.37 7.89 17.04
C ILE A 105 -3.79 9.33 17.28
N LYS A 106 -4.11 10.07 16.22
CA LYS A 106 -4.58 11.45 16.28
C LYS A 106 -5.77 11.57 17.26
N ASP A 107 -5.83 12.67 17.98
CA ASP A 107 -6.87 13.01 18.95
C ASP A 107 -6.88 12.11 20.22
N GLY A 108 -5.77 11.41 20.51
CA GLY A 108 -5.62 10.62 21.73
C GLY A 108 -6.40 9.29 21.74
N GLN A 109 -6.94 8.86 20.60
CA GLN A 109 -7.63 7.58 20.51
C GLN A 109 -6.64 6.42 20.64
N GLU A 110 -7.02 5.40 21.40
CA GLU A 110 -6.24 4.19 21.54
C GLU A 110 -6.34 3.31 20.29
N VAL A 111 -5.23 2.67 19.93
CA VAL A 111 -5.17 1.69 18.86
C VAL A 111 -5.63 0.35 19.40
N SER A 112 -6.72 -0.18 18.88
CA SER A 112 -7.26 -1.51 19.23
C SER A 112 -7.18 -2.50 18.08
N GLU A 113 -7.14 -2.00 16.84
CA GLU A 113 -7.07 -2.82 15.64
C GLU A 113 -5.89 -2.40 14.78
N VAL A 114 -5.20 -3.38 14.22
CA VAL A 114 -4.09 -3.14 13.32
C VAL A 114 -4.25 -3.90 12.02
N ILE A 115 -3.76 -3.29 10.96
CA ILE A 115 -3.54 -3.95 9.68
C ILE A 115 -2.05 -4.21 9.51
N ILE A 116 -1.72 -5.41 9.04
CA ILE A 116 -0.37 -5.84 8.68
C ILE A 116 -0.36 -5.89 7.16
N GLN A 117 0.41 -5.06 6.52
CA GLN A 117 0.47 -4.95 5.07
C GLN A 117 1.85 -5.34 4.57
N GLU A 118 1.92 -6.07 3.46
CA GLU A 118 3.15 -6.27 2.72
C GLU A 118 3.82 -4.93 2.41
N GLY A 119 5.10 -4.81 2.76
CA GLY A 119 5.89 -3.66 2.40
C GLY A 119 6.29 -3.72 0.92
N VAL A 120 5.94 -2.67 0.20
CA VAL A 120 6.30 -2.53 -1.22
C VAL A 120 7.47 -1.56 -1.32
N GLN A 121 8.54 -1.99 -1.98
CA GLN A 121 9.72 -1.15 -2.18
C GLN A 121 9.44 -0.09 -3.25
N THR A 122 9.85 1.14 -2.98
CA THR A 122 9.62 2.28 -3.87
C THR A 122 10.82 2.49 -4.79
N TYR A 123 10.71 2.03 -6.04
CA TYR A 123 11.79 2.12 -7.03
C TYR A 123 11.77 3.41 -7.86
N GLU A 124 10.72 4.19 -7.80
CA GLU A 124 10.66 5.47 -8.50
C GLU A 124 11.68 6.46 -7.94
N ARG A 125 12.24 7.26 -8.83
CA ARG A 125 13.23 8.26 -8.46
C ARG A 125 12.99 9.58 -9.17
N MET A 126 13.21 10.67 -8.42
CA MET A 126 13.28 12.02 -8.94
C MET A 126 14.58 12.65 -8.47
N ASN A 127 15.46 13.05 -9.41
CA ASN A 127 16.77 13.59 -9.08
C ASN A 127 17.55 12.72 -8.07
N GLU A 128 17.58 11.41 -8.33
CA GLU A 128 18.20 10.37 -7.50
C GLU A 128 17.57 10.09 -6.13
N ALA A 129 16.66 10.94 -5.66
CA ALA A 129 15.89 10.71 -4.45
C ALA A 129 14.73 9.73 -4.69
N VAL A 130 14.37 8.97 -3.67
CA VAL A 130 13.22 8.05 -3.73
C VAL A 130 11.94 8.87 -3.88
N ALA A 131 11.05 8.41 -4.77
CA ALA A 131 9.82 9.10 -5.10
C ALA A 131 8.65 8.13 -5.20
N GLU A 132 7.48 8.54 -4.73
CA GLU A 132 6.24 7.80 -4.92
C GLU A 132 5.19 8.65 -5.63
N PRO A 133 4.47 8.09 -6.62
CA PRO A 133 3.43 8.83 -7.32
C PRO A 133 2.17 8.95 -6.45
N VAL A 134 1.62 10.16 -6.43
CA VAL A 134 0.28 10.45 -5.91
C VAL A 134 -0.57 10.90 -7.08
N VAL A 135 -1.67 10.19 -7.33
CA VAL A 135 -2.55 10.41 -8.46
C VAL A 135 -3.91 10.89 -7.97
N TYR A 136 -4.38 12.00 -8.52
CA TYR A 136 -5.73 12.47 -8.30
C TYR A 136 -6.68 11.90 -9.34
N MET A 137 -7.78 11.34 -8.85
CA MET A 137 -8.85 10.80 -9.67
C MET A 137 -10.12 11.63 -9.50
N MET A 138 -10.82 11.85 -10.60
CA MET A 138 -12.18 12.35 -10.61
C MET A 138 -13.01 11.39 -11.46
N ASP A 139 -13.97 10.70 -10.84
CA ASP A 139 -14.59 9.53 -11.45
C ASP A 139 -13.50 8.57 -11.98
N ARG A 140 -13.61 8.06 -13.19
CA ARG A 140 -12.63 7.18 -13.84
C ARG A 140 -11.44 7.91 -14.50
N HIS A 141 -11.34 9.24 -14.35
CA HIS A 141 -10.33 10.06 -15.00
C HIS A 141 -9.20 10.43 -14.05
N VAL A 142 -7.97 10.26 -14.52
CA VAL A 142 -6.80 10.84 -13.85
C VAL A 142 -6.75 12.31 -14.21
N VAL A 143 -6.93 13.19 -13.22
CA VAL A 143 -6.99 14.65 -13.43
C VAL A 143 -5.74 15.40 -13.02
N GLY A 144 -4.81 14.73 -12.34
CA GLY A 144 -3.55 15.30 -11.92
C GLY A 144 -2.77 14.42 -10.97
N GLY A 145 -1.66 14.93 -10.47
CA GLY A 145 -0.84 14.26 -9.48
C GLY A 145 0.50 14.90 -9.26
N PHE A 146 1.25 14.32 -8.35
CA PHE A 146 2.62 14.72 -8.03
C PHE A 146 3.46 13.52 -7.58
N TYR A 147 4.76 13.66 -7.63
CA TYR A 147 5.66 12.77 -6.90
C TYR A 147 5.92 13.33 -5.50
N ARG A 148 5.74 12.49 -4.50
CA ARG A 148 6.27 12.75 -3.16
C ARG A 148 7.70 12.24 -3.15
N VAL A 149 8.66 13.12 -2.90
CA VAL A 149 10.09 12.86 -3.00
C VAL A 149 10.73 13.05 -1.64
N HIS A 150 11.60 12.14 -1.22
CA HIS A 150 12.32 12.26 0.04
C HIS A 150 13.79 11.88 -0.15
N ALA A 151 14.69 12.87 0.02
CA ALA A 151 16.13 12.69 -0.21
C ALA A 151 16.82 11.81 0.85
N GLU A 152 16.27 11.77 2.08
CA GLU A 152 16.88 11.09 3.23
C GLU A 152 16.23 9.74 3.55
N ARG A 153 15.23 9.31 2.76
CA ARG A 153 14.52 8.04 2.97
C ARG A 153 14.93 6.98 1.95
N GLY A 154 14.96 5.74 2.44
CA GLY A 154 15.19 4.56 1.61
C GLY A 154 13.94 4.08 0.89
N ILE A 155 14.12 3.07 0.05
CA ILE A 155 13.04 2.48 -0.77
C ILE A 155 11.99 1.71 0.05
N ASP A 156 12.30 1.36 1.29
CA ASP A 156 11.48 0.59 2.23
C ASP A 156 10.96 1.45 3.40
N GLU A 157 11.03 2.77 3.26
CA GLU A 157 10.62 3.72 4.28
C GLU A 157 9.39 4.53 3.86
N ASN A 158 8.66 5.05 4.84
CA ASN A 158 7.53 5.93 4.59
C ASN A 158 7.99 7.31 4.12
N LEU A 159 7.66 7.68 2.89
CA LEU A 159 8.02 8.99 2.32
C LEU A 159 7.08 10.12 2.79
N ASN A 160 5.93 9.80 3.38
CA ASN A 160 5.05 10.79 3.99
C ASN A 160 5.58 11.18 5.38
N ALA A 161 6.65 11.92 5.40
CA ALA A 161 7.39 12.31 6.60
C ALA A 161 7.91 13.75 6.46
N PRO A 162 8.26 14.41 7.57
CA PRO A 162 8.92 15.72 7.52
C PRO A 162 10.18 15.68 6.64
N GLY A 163 10.36 16.67 5.78
CA GLY A 163 11.43 16.73 4.78
C GLY A 163 11.02 16.23 3.38
N ALA A 164 9.80 15.73 3.20
CA ALA A 164 9.27 15.42 1.88
C ALA A 164 9.10 16.69 1.04
N SER A 165 9.43 16.59 -0.25
CA SER A 165 9.14 17.58 -1.26
C SER A 165 8.16 17.05 -2.30
N PHE A 166 7.54 17.93 -3.07
CA PHE A 166 6.50 17.56 -4.03
C PHE A 166 6.87 18.08 -5.42
N VAL A 167 6.88 17.20 -6.40
CA VAL A 167 7.20 17.50 -7.80
C VAL A 167 5.99 17.16 -8.65
N PRO A 168 5.45 18.11 -9.45
CA PRO A 168 4.30 17.83 -10.30
C PRO A 168 4.55 16.65 -11.23
N LEU A 169 3.56 15.76 -11.36
CA LEU A 169 3.55 14.70 -12.36
C LEU A 169 3.28 15.31 -13.74
N ALA A 170 4.18 15.07 -14.70
CA ALA A 170 3.96 15.46 -16.08
C ALA A 170 3.06 14.44 -16.79
N PHE A 171 1.76 14.68 -16.83
CA PHE A 171 0.81 13.79 -17.51
C PHE A 171 0.81 13.90 -19.04
N ALA A 172 1.27 15.03 -19.59
CA ALA A 172 1.16 15.32 -21.01
C ALA A 172 1.87 14.31 -21.92
N GLU A 173 3.02 13.80 -21.52
CA GLU A 173 3.77 12.81 -22.31
C GLU A 173 3.37 11.37 -21.99
N SER A 174 2.80 11.14 -20.84
CA SER A 174 2.54 9.82 -20.27
C SER A 174 1.14 9.30 -20.53
N ALA A 175 0.21 10.16 -20.88
CA ALA A 175 -1.15 9.79 -21.26
C ALA A 175 -1.26 9.27 -22.71
N GLN A 176 -0.15 9.16 -23.43
CA GLN A 176 -0.15 8.67 -24.79
C GLN A 176 -0.50 7.18 -24.81
N LEU A 177 -1.62 6.88 -25.43
CA LEU A 177 -1.99 5.51 -25.78
C LEU A 177 -0.95 4.94 -26.75
N PRO A 178 -0.70 3.61 -26.72
CA PRO A 178 0.12 2.96 -27.74
C PRO A 178 -0.36 3.37 -29.12
N GLN A 179 0.55 3.83 -29.96
CA GLN A 179 0.20 4.26 -31.32
C GLN A 179 -0.19 3.03 -32.17
N PRO A 180 -1.24 3.13 -32.99
CA PRO A 180 -1.59 2.06 -33.93
C PRO A 180 -0.39 1.67 -34.79
N GLY A 181 -0.08 0.38 -34.87
CA GLY A 181 1.06 -0.14 -35.60
C GLY A 181 2.42 -0.14 -34.89
N GLN A 182 2.48 0.39 -33.67
CA GLN A 182 3.69 0.28 -32.86
C GLN A 182 3.90 -1.17 -32.39
N LYS A 183 5.11 -1.71 -32.61
CA LYS A 183 5.45 -3.07 -32.16
C LYS A 183 5.51 -3.11 -30.63
N PRO A 184 5.05 -4.20 -29.97
CA PRO A 184 5.24 -4.40 -28.54
C PRO A 184 6.73 -4.24 -28.15
N GLY A 185 7.00 -3.44 -27.12
CA GLY A 185 8.36 -3.17 -26.65
C GLY A 185 9.16 -2.14 -27.47
N ALA A 186 8.58 -1.50 -28.49
CA ALA A 186 9.26 -0.46 -29.27
C ALA A 186 9.53 0.83 -28.47
N SER A 187 8.85 1.04 -27.36
CA SER A 187 9.09 2.14 -26.42
C SER A 187 9.20 1.62 -24.99
N ALA A 188 9.87 2.38 -24.13
CA ALA A 188 9.90 2.06 -22.71
C ALA A 188 8.49 1.99 -22.11
N PRO A 189 8.22 1.08 -21.14
CA PRO A 189 6.93 0.99 -20.50
C PRO A 189 6.48 2.34 -19.95
N ASN A 190 5.26 2.75 -20.29
CA ASN A 190 4.69 3.98 -19.78
C ASN A 190 4.12 3.74 -18.37
N ARG A 191 4.88 4.10 -17.33
CA ARG A 191 4.49 3.94 -15.92
C ARG A 191 3.20 4.68 -15.55
N PHE A 192 2.99 5.84 -16.13
CA PHE A 192 1.79 6.64 -15.86
C PHE A 192 0.51 5.96 -16.35
N TYR A 193 0.60 5.19 -17.41
CA TYR A 193 -0.52 4.35 -17.84
C TYR A 193 -0.88 3.34 -16.74
N MET A 194 0.11 2.70 -16.14
CA MET A 194 -0.09 1.77 -15.02
C MET A 194 -0.68 2.47 -13.79
N TYR A 195 -0.24 3.67 -13.45
CA TYR A 195 -0.83 4.44 -12.36
C TYR A 195 -2.32 4.70 -12.61
N GLY A 196 -2.70 5.03 -13.83
CA GLY A 196 -4.10 5.22 -14.22
C GLY A 196 -4.92 3.92 -14.14
N VAL A 197 -4.35 2.77 -14.48
CA VAL A 197 -5.00 1.46 -14.31
C VAL A 197 -5.25 1.17 -12.83
N ILE A 198 -4.22 1.28 -11.99
CA ILE A 198 -4.33 1.05 -10.54
C ILE A 198 -5.32 2.04 -9.91
N GLY A 199 -5.27 3.31 -10.29
CA GLY A 199 -6.23 4.32 -9.83
C GLY A 199 -7.69 3.95 -10.14
N ARG A 200 -7.97 3.46 -11.35
CA ARG A 200 -9.32 3.01 -11.73
C ARG A 200 -9.79 1.79 -10.96
N LEU A 201 -8.89 0.82 -10.71
CA LEU A 201 -9.22 -0.33 -9.86
C LEU A 201 -9.51 0.10 -8.42
N ALA A 202 -8.75 1.07 -7.90
CA ALA A 202 -8.99 1.63 -6.56
C ALA A 202 -10.32 2.39 -6.48
N MET A 203 -10.68 3.15 -7.51
CA MET A 203 -11.98 3.84 -7.58
C MET A 203 -13.15 2.85 -7.63
N LEU A 204 -13.02 1.77 -8.41
CA LEU A 204 -14.03 0.71 -8.44
C LEU A 204 -14.18 0.03 -7.07
N ALA A 205 -13.06 -0.24 -6.39
CA ALA A 205 -13.09 -0.80 -5.04
C ALA A 205 -13.76 0.15 -4.04
N ALA A 206 -13.47 1.45 -4.13
CA ALA A 206 -14.14 2.46 -3.29
C ALA A 206 -15.65 2.55 -3.54
N SER A 207 -16.09 2.39 -4.80
CA SER A 207 -17.53 2.32 -5.12
C SER A 207 -18.21 1.16 -4.42
N TYR A 208 -17.59 -0.03 -4.41
CA TYR A 208 -18.13 -1.18 -3.69
C TYR A 208 -18.13 -1.02 -2.17
N GLU A 209 -17.13 -0.32 -1.62
CA GLU A 209 -17.11 0.00 -0.18
C GLU A 209 -18.25 0.95 0.18
N LEU A 210 -18.50 1.99 -0.63
CA LEU A 210 -19.61 2.91 -0.44
C LEU A 210 -20.97 2.20 -0.54
N GLU A 211 -21.17 1.39 -1.57
CA GLU A 211 -22.40 0.61 -1.76
C GLU A 211 -22.67 -0.32 -0.56
N ALA A 212 -21.64 -1.01 -0.06
CA ALA A 212 -21.74 -1.90 1.09
C ALA A 212 -22.01 -1.19 2.44
N THR A 213 -21.78 0.11 2.51
CA THR A 213 -22.00 0.93 3.73
C THR A 213 -23.18 1.87 3.61
N ASP A 214 -23.89 1.86 2.49
CA ASP A 214 -25.07 2.68 2.25
C ASP A 214 -26.29 2.09 3.01
N PRO A 215 -26.82 2.80 4.01
CA PRO A 215 -27.97 2.32 4.77
C PRO A 215 -29.28 2.26 3.92
N GLU A 216 -29.33 2.91 2.78
CA GLU A 216 -30.50 2.89 1.88
C GLU A 216 -30.47 1.65 0.96
N ALA A 217 -29.33 1.04 0.71
CA ALA A 217 -29.21 -0.17 -0.12
C ALA A 217 -29.88 -1.42 0.50
N GLU A 218 -30.05 -1.46 1.81
CA GLU A 218 -30.74 -2.56 2.51
C GLU A 218 -32.29 -2.52 2.35
N THR A 219 -32.85 -1.39 1.87
CA THR A 219 -34.31 -1.22 1.76
C THR A 219 -34.87 -1.59 0.39
N GLU A 220 -34.05 -1.83 -0.62
CA GLU A 220 -34.46 -2.16 -2.00
C GLU A 220 -34.29 -3.64 -2.40
N SER A 221 -33.91 -4.53 -1.47
CA SER A 221 -33.65 -5.96 -1.74
C SER A 221 -34.82 -6.89 -1.35
#